data_74470daf0cce928d2f067d77fdb81879
#
_entry.id   74470daf0cce928d2f067d77fdb81879
#
_cell.length_a   1.000
_cell.length_b   1.000
_cell.length_c   1.000
_cell.angle_alpha   90.00
_cell.angle_beta   90.00
_cell.angle_gamma   90.00
#
_symmetry.space_group_name_H-M   'P 1'
#
loop_
_entity.id
_entity.type
_entity.pdbx_description
1 polymer ?
#
loop_
_entity_poly.entity_id
_entity_poly.type
_entity_poly.pdbx_seq_one_letter_code
_entity_poly.pdbx_strand_id
1 'polypeptide(L)'
;SLHDALPILAMKAGASTYLIADIDRGGVFGSVYGTIALLRPEERVLMKGVIINKFRGDASLFEEGRSLLKELTGIPVVGVIPWFRDIKIEEEDSVALDMKNNTYKDGKINVAIILLKRMSNFTDFDVLEMDPRFNPYYTNNIDEIEKADIILLPGSKNTLSDLQSLRANGIAMAIIRAHKAGKKVIGICGGYQMMGVRLEDPESIEGNIPAIPGLGLLPQCTVIEQEKITRQSDFAFLPSSENKDCKGYEIHMGRTTLLGDAPEQPVARLEDGRTDGYYLNNRCWGSYMHGILDNPAVLDNLAEGFDTETTTGPFDYAAFKEEQYDKLAALVREHVDMEYIYNSIKN
;
A
#
# COMPACT_ATOMS: atom_id res chain seq x y z
N SER A 1 0.74 -11.38 19.86
CA SER A 1 0.70 -11.49 18.39
C SER A 1 -0.74 -11.27 17.90
N LEU A 2 -0.92 -10.94 16.64
CA LEU A 2 -2.25 -10.86 16.00
C LEU A 2 -3.07 -12.17 16.18
N HIS A 3 -2.41 -13.31 16.27
CA HIS A 3 -3.04 -14.62 16.54
C HIS A 3 -3.73 -14.70 17.90
N ASP A 4 -3.28 -13.92 18.89
CA ASP A 4 -3.90 -13.90 20.22
C ASP A 4 -5.04 -12.87 20.32
N ALA A 5 -5.01 -11.84 19.48
CA ALA A 5 -5.97 -10.74 19.51
C ALA A 5 -7.30 -11.07 18.80
N LEU A 6 -7.25 -11.80 17.68
CA LEU A 6 -8.44 -12.12 16.88
C LEU A 6 -9.48 -12.98 17.64
N PRO A 7 -9.11 -14.08 18.34
CA PRO A 7 -10.08 -14.84 19.13
C PRO A 7 -10.70 -14.01 20.26
N ILE A 8 -9.91 -13.15 20.93
CA ILE A 8 -10.40 -12.27 22.00
C ILE A 8 -11.40 -11.26 21.46
N LEU A 9 -11.13 -10.67 20.31
CA LEU A 9 -12.04 -9.72 19.65
C LEU A 9 -13.35 -10.41 19.25
N ALA A 10 -13.26 -11.61 18.66
CA ALA A 10 -14.42 -12.42 18.26
C ALA A 10 -15.30 -12.77 19.48
N MET A 11 -14.69 -13.15 20.60
CA MET A 11 -15.43 -13.43 21.86
C MET A 11 -16.13 -12.19 22.39
N LYS A 12 -15.45 -11.03 22.41
CA LYS A 12 -16.04 -9.78 22.89
C LYS A 12 -17.21 -9.31 22.02
N ALA A 13 -17.11 -9.54 20.72
CA ALA A 13 -18.14 -9.16 19.75
C ALA A 13 -19.26 -10.21 19.62
N GLY A 14 -19.10 -11.42 20.17
CA GLY A 14 -20.01 -12.55 19.93
C GLY A 14 -20.07 -12.92 18.44
N ALA A 15 -18.96 -12.81 17.73
CA ALA A 15 -18.92 -12.90 16.28
C ALA A 15 -18.89 -14.36 15.78
N SER A 16 -19.67 -14.66 14.73
CA SER A 16 -19.50 -15.89 13.95
C SER A 16 -18.18 -15.83 13.18
N THR A 17 -17.30 -16.81 13.42
CA THR A 17 -15.93 -16.82 12.89
C THR A 17 -15.78 -17.89 11.82
N TYR A 18 -15.06 -17.59 10.75
CA TYR A 18 -14.75 -18.50 9.65
C TYR A 18 -13.24 -18.57 9.44
N LEU A 19 -12.69 -19.78 9.33
CA LEU A 19 -11.28 -19.97 9.02
C LEU A 19 -11.09 -20.05 7.51
N ILE A 20 -10.30 -19.15 6.95
CA ILE A 20 -9.88 -19.20 5.54
C ILE A 20 -8.51 -19.88 5.48
N ALA A 21 -8.43 -21.00 4.75
CA ALA A 21 -7.22 -21.80 4.64
C ALA A 21 -6.68 -21.82 3.21
N ASP A 22 -5.41 -21.46 3.05
CA ASP A 22 -4.71 -21.45 1.76
C ASP A 22 -4.20 -22.87 1.43
N ILE A 23 -4.78 -23.50 0.38
CA ILE A 23 -4.40 -24.86 -0.03
C ILE A 23 -3.14 -24.87 -0.92
N ASP A 24 -2.78 -23.75 -1.54
CA ASP A 24 -1.68 -23.66 -2.49
C ASP A 24 -0.30 -23.90 -1.82
N ARG A 25 -0.19 -23.65 -0.54
CA ARG A 25 1.03 -23.88 0.27
C ARG A 25 1.24 -25.34 0.69
N GLY A 26 0.26 -26.22 0.45
CA GLY A 26 0.27 -27.60 0.93
C GLY A 26 -0.02 -27.73 2.42
N GLY A 27 -0.32 -28.97 2.87
CA GLY A 27 -0.56 -29.28 4.29
C GLY A 27 -1.84 -28.69 4.89
N VAL A 28 -2.82 -28.29 4.07
CA VAL A 28 -4.04 -27.58 4.50
C VAL A 28 -4.83 -28.36 5.58
N PHE A 29 -4.90 -29.68 5.47
CA PHE A 29 -5.59 -30.52 6.48
C PHE A 29 -4.95 -30.39 7.86
N GLY A 30 -3.63 -30.49 7.94
CA GLY A 30 -2.88 -30.33 9.19
C GLY A 30 -2.98 -28.92 9.74
N SER A 31 -2.92 -27.90 8.86
CA SER A 31 -3.04 -26.50 9.25
C SER A 31 -4.44 -26.19 9.82
N VAL A 32 -5.51 -26.60 9.14
CA VAL A 32 -6.89 -26.40 9.60
C VAL A 32 -7.13 -27.13 10.91
N TYR A 33 -6.78 -28.42 10.97
CA TYR A 33 -6.94 -29.22 12.19
C TYR A 33 -6.17 -28.61 13.36
N GLY A 34 -4.88 -28.29 13.17
CA GLY A 34 -4.04 -27.72 14.22
C GLY A 34 -4.56 -26.38 14.73
N THR A 35 -4.97 -25.50 13.82
CA THR A 35 -5.54 -24.20 14.19
C THR A 35 -6.78 -24.37 15.07
N ILE A 36 -7.72 -25.24 14.66
CA ILE A 36 -8.96 -25.45 15.39
C ILE A 36 -8.72 -26.21 16.72
N ALA A 37 -7.80 -27.19 16.73
CA ALA A 37 -7.48 -27.98 17.92
C ALA A 37 -6.81 -27.14 19.02
N LEU A 38 -6.06 -26.10 18.65
CA LEU A 38 -5.38 -25.19 19.59
C LEU A 38 -6.30 -24.11 20.17
N LEU A 39 -7.50 -23.89 19.59
CA LEU A 39 -8.48 -22.95 20.14
C LEU A 39 -9.03 -23.46 21.49
N ARG A 40 -9.20 -22.53 22.42
CA ARG A 40 -9.89 -22.83 23.69
C ARG A 40 -11.36 -23.18 23.43
N PRO A 41 -12.02 -23.96 24.32
CA PRO A 41 -13.41 -24.35 24.11
C PRO A 41 -14.36 -23.20 23.83
N GLU A 42 -14.21 -22.08 24.52
CA GLU A 42 -15.02 -20.87 24.37
C GLU A 42 -14.79 -20.15 23.04
N GLU A 43 -13.59 -20.23 22.47
CA GLU A 43 -13.25 -19.70 21.15
C GLU A 43 -13.76 -20.61 20.02
N ARG A 44 -13.63 -21.92 20.22
CA ARG A 44 -14.06 -22.94 19.27
C ARG A 44 -15.56 -22.90 18.98
N VAL A 45 -16.38 -22.55 19.97
CA VAL A 45 -17.83 -22.38 19.79
C VAL A 45 -18.20 -21.33 18.79
N LEU A 46 -17.34 -20.28 18.62
CA LEU A 46 -17.54 -19.20 17.65
C LEU A 46 -17.17 -19.62 16.22
N MET A 47 -16.38 -20.69 16.06
CA MET A 47 -15.96 -21.18 14.75
C MET A 47 -17.13 -21.86 14.04
N LYS A 48 -17.64 -21.25 12.98
CA LYS A 48 -18.84 -21.71 12.27
C LYS A 48 -18.53 -22.47 10.98
N GLY A 49 -17.38 -22.20 10.35
CA GLY A 49 -17.04 -22.86 9.09
C GLY A 49 -15.59 -22.67 8.71
N VAL A 50 -15.18 -23.45 7.71
CA VAL A 50 -13.90 -23.36 7.03
C VAL A 50 -14.15 -23.03 5.57
N ILE A 51 -13.34 -22.13 4.99
CA ILE A 51 -13.32 -21.83 3.56
C ILE A 51 -11.92 -22.19 3.06
N ILE A 52 -11.86 -23.06 2.06
CA ILE A 52 -10.61 -23.41 1.38
C ILE A 52 -10.39 -22.39 0.26
N ASN A 53 -9.25 -21.74 0.25
CA ASN A 53 -8.92 -20.71 -0.72
C ASN A 53 -7.77 -21.17 -1.64
N LYS A 54 -7.73 -20.59 -2.84
CA LYS A 54 -6.72 -20.85 -3.88
C LYS A 54 -6.71 -22.30 -4.39
N PHE A 55 -7.87 -22.92 -4.48
CA PHE A 55 -7.99 -24.29 -4.97
C PHE A 55 -7.66 -24.36 -6.47
N ARG A 56 -6.76 -25.28 -6.85
CA ARG A 56 -6.39 -25.51 -8.25
C ARG A 56 -7.00 -26.80 -8.76
N GLY A 57 -7.69 -26.71 -9.88
CA GLY A 57 -8.36 -27.84 -10.52
C GLY A 57 -9.85 -27.91 -10.25
N ASP A 58 -10.43 -29.10 -10.40
CA ASP A 58 -11.85 -29.34 -10.24
C ASP A 58 -12.22 -29.46 -8.74
N ALA A 59 -13.01 -28.49 -8.26
CA ALA A 59 -13.44 -28.43 -6.86
C ALA A 59 -14.29 -29.66 -6.43
N SER A 60 -14.90 -30.38 -7.38
CA SER A 60 -15.65 -31.61 -7.09
C SER A 60 -14.75 -32.72 -6.53
N LEU A 61 -13.46 -32.71 -6.86
CA LEU A 61 -12.46 -33.66 -6.33
C LEU A 61 -12.14 -33.41 -4.85
N PHE A 62 -12.58 -32.30 -4.27
CA PHE A 62 -12.33 -31.97 -2.87
C PHE A 62 -13.45 -32.41 -1.92
N GLU A 63 -14.49 -33.10 -2.39
CA GLU A 63 -15.62 -33.54 -1.56
C GLU A 63 -15.20 -34.50 -0.42
N GLU A 64 -14.27 -35.43 -0.70
CA GLU A 64 -13.70 -36.29 0.35
C GLU A 64 -12.92 -35.44 1.36
N GLY A 65 -12.21 -34.40 0.94
CA GLY A 65 -11.50 -33.44 1.79
C GLY A 65 -12.45 -32.66 2.69
N ARG A 66 -13.61 -32.23 2.19
CA ARG A 66 -14.64 -31.56 2.99
C ARG A 66 -15.15 -32.49 4.11
N SER A 67 -15.44 -33.75 3.74
CA SER A 67 -15.91 -34.77 4.67
C SER A 67 -14.89 -35.07 5.75
N LEU A 68 -13.63 -35.26 5.37
CA LEU A 68 -12.52 -35.51 6.31
C LEU A 68 -12.30 -34.35 7.29
N LEU A 69 -12.27 -33.11 6.80
CA LEU A 69 -12.12 -31.94 7.69
C LEU A 69 -13.27 -31.82 8.68
N LYS A 70 -14.50 -32.06 8.24
CA LYS A 70 -15.67 -32.06 9.12
C LYS A 70 -15.60 -33.18 10.17
N GLU A 71 -15.15 -34.38 9.80
CA GLU A 71 -14.97 -35.49 10.73
C GLU A 71 -13.91 -35.15 11.79
N LEU A 72 -12.75 -34.64 11.37
CA LEU A 72 -11.64 -34.32 12.26
C LEU A 72 -11.89 -33.14 13.19
N THR A 73 -12.61 -32.13 12.72
CA THR A 73 -12.76 -30.84 13.44
C THR A 73 -14.16 -30.63 14.06
N GLY A 74 -15.17 -31.31 13.54
CA GLY A 74 -16.59 -31.05 13.83
C GLY A 74 -17.14 -29.79 13.13
N ILE A 75 -16.33 -29.09 12.30
CA ILE A 75 -16.69 -27.84 11.66
C ILE A 75 -16.82 -28.05 10.14
N PRO A 76 -17.90 -27.59 9.50
CA PRO A 76 -18.10 -27.81 8.07
C PRO A 76 -17.18 -26.95 7.20
N VAL A 77 -16.80 -27.47 6.04
CA VAL A 77 -16.22 -26.67 4.96
C VAL A 77 -17.36 -26.05 4.15
N VAL A 78 -17.54 -24.75 4.28
CA VAL A 78 -18.66 -24.01 3.70
C VAL A 78 -18.34 -23.38 2.33
N GLY A 79 -17.10 -23.47 1.87
CA GLY A 79 -16.70 -22.98 0.56
C GLY A 79 -15.36 -23.52 0.10
N VAL A 80 -15.20 -23.62 -1.21
CA VAL A 80 -13.91 -23.92 -1.88
C VAL A 80 -13.76 -22.93 -3.01
N ILE A 81 -12.93 -21.88 -2.79
CA ILE A 81 -12.72 -20.79 -3.74
C ILE A 81 -11.58 -21.20 -4.69
N PRO A 82 -11.81 -21.20 -6.02
CA PRO A 82 -10.79 -21.54 -6.98
C PRO A 82 -9.69 -20.47 -7.03
N TRP A 83 -8.53 -20.87 -7.52
CA TRP A 83 -7.46 -19.94 -7.88
C TRP A 83 -7.92 -19.04 -9.03
N PHE A 84 -7.74 -17.72 -8.87
CA PHE A 84 -8.04 -16.74 -9.90
C PHE A 84 -6.79 -15.88 -10.22
N ARG A 85 -6.72 -15.33 -11.46
CA ARG A 85 -5.61 -14.48 -11.92
C ARG A 85 -6.08 -13.14 -12.49
N ASP A 86 -7.36 -13.04 -12.79
CA ASP A 86 -8.01 -11.93 -13.48
C ASP A 86 -8.64 -10.91 -12.53
N ILE A 87 -8.58 -11.16 -11.24
CA ILE A 87 -9.02 -10.24 -10.19
C ILE A 87 -7.77 -9.69 -9.50
N LYS A 88 -7.63 -8.36 -9.55
CA LYS A 88 -6.49 -7.65 -8.98
C LYS A 88 -6.94 -6.85 -7.76
N ILE A 89 -6.52 -7.29 -6.59
CA ILE A 89 -6.83 -6.64 -5.31
C ILE A 89 -5.51 -6.28 -4.66
N GLU A 90 -5.52 -5.14 -3.96
CA GLU A 90 -4.37 -4.67 -3.18
C GLU A 90 -3.90 -5.76 -2.22
N GLU A 91 -2.59 -5.94 -2.15
CA GLU A 91 -1.98 -6.91 -1.25
C GLU A 91 -1.79 -6.29 0.14
N GLU A 92 -2.04 -7.08 1.18
CA GLU A 92 -1.93 -6.61 2.57
C GLU A 92 -0.49 -6.68 3.10
N ASP A 93 0.34 -7.57 2.54
CA ASP A 93 1.70 -7.84 3.02
C ASP A 93 2.78 -7.39 2.02
N SER A 94 3.82 -6.72 2.55
CA SER A 94 5.01 -6.32 1.79
C SER A 94 5.88 -7.50 1.30
N VAL A 95 5.60 -8.73 1.73
CA VAL A 95 6.30 -9.96 1.27
C VAL A 95 6.17 -10.16 -0.24
N ALA A 96 5.08 -9.67 -0.85
CA ALA A 96 4.89 -9.71 -2.29
C ALA A 96 5.85 -8.80 -3.06
N LEU A 97 6.43 -7.78 -2.43
CA LEU A 97 7.38 -6.86 -3.07
C LEU A 97 8.68 -7.56 -3.48
N ASP A 98 9.13 -8.56 -2.71
CA ASP A 98 10.32 -9.35 -3.03
C ASP A 98 10.14 -10.25 -4.28
N MET A 99 8.89 -10.47 -4.70
CA MET A 99 8.52 -11.28 -5.86
C MET A 99 8.31 -10.45 -7.14
N LYS A 100 8.25 -9.12 -7.03
CA LYS A 100 8.02 -8.20 -8.16
C LYS A 100 9.34 -7.91 -8.89
N ASN A 101 9.75 -8.80 -9.78
CA ASN A 101 10.94 -8.68 -10.63
C ASN A 101 10.67 -7.82 -11.88
N ASN A 102 10.14 -6.62 -11.73
CA ASN A 102 10.04 -5.67 -12.83
C ASN A 102 11.37 -4.90 -12.95
N THR A 103 11.86 -4.79 -14.17
CA THR A 103 13.03 -3.98 -14.53
C THR A 103 12.62 -2.94 -15.56
N TYR A 104 13.53 -2.08 -15.95
CA TYR A 104 13.32 -1.08 -17.01
C TYR A 104 12.67 -1.68 -18.26
N LYS A 105 11.70 -0.98 -18.85
CA LYS A 105 10.99 -1.33 -20.10
C LYS A 105 10.95 -0.16 -21.04
N ASP A 106 11.39 -0.39 -22.28
CA ASP A 106 11.25 0.61 -23.35
C ASP A 106 9.76 0.92 -23.65
N GLY A 107 9.49 2.15 -24.07
CA GLY A 107 8.13 2.59 -24.43
C GLY A 107 7.18 2.85 -23.26
N LYS A 108 7.69 2.79 -22.03
CA LYS A 108 6.94 3.07 -20.80
C LYS A 108 7.65 4.13 -19.96
N ILE A 109 6.89 4.82 -19.11
CA ILE A 109 7.45 5.68 -18.07
C ILE A 109 7.95 4.78 -16.94
N ASN A 110 9.26 4.70 -16.78
CA ASN A 110 9.90 3.83 -15.80
C ASN A 110 9.97 4.50 -14.43
N VAL A 111 9.32 3.92 -13.45
CA VAL A 111 9.18 4.47 -12.11
C VAL A 111 9.94 3.63 -11.10
N ALA A 112 11.09 4.13 -10.62
CA ALA A 112 11.85 3.51 -9.55
C ALA A 112 11.26 3.89 -8.18
N ILE A 113 10.66 2.94 -7.50
CA ILE A 113 10.19 3.09 -6.12
C ILE A 113 11.33 2.65 -5.20
N ILE A 114 11.81 3.56 -4.35
CA ILE A 114 12.94 3.27 -3.46
C ILE A 114 12.50 2.27 -2.39
N LEU A 115 13.17 1.13 -2.34
CA LEU A 115 12.86 0.07 -1.38
C LEU A 115 13.43 0.41 0.00
N LEU A 116 12.61 0.96 0.89
CA LEU A 116 12.99 1.26 2.27
C LEU A 116 12.88 0.01 3.14
N LYS A 117 13.77 -0.11 4.15
CA LYS A 117 13.71 -1.23 5.10
C LYS A 117 12.43 -1.25 5.94
N ARG A 118 11.86 -0.07 6.19
CA ARG A 118 10.65 0.12 6.99
C ARG A 118 9.57 0.84 6.19
N MET A 119 9.47 0.52 4.90
CA MET A 119 8.46 1.08 4.03
C MET A 119 7.07 0.89 4.61
N SER A 120 6.22 1.90 4.47
CA SER A 120 4.80 1.87 4.84
C SER A 120 3.94 2.25 3.65
N ASN A 121 2.67 1.83 3.69
CA ASN A 121 1.67 2.20 2.69
C ASN A 121 2.14 1.92 1.25
N PHE A 122 2.71 0.72 1.02
CA PHE A 122 3.20 0.32 -0.31
C PHE A 122 2.07 0.26 -1.35
N THR A 123 0.82 0.11 -0.93
CA THR A 123 -0.37 0.18 -1.79
C THR A 123 -0.57 1.53 -2.48
N ASP A 124 0.08 2.61 -2.00
CA ASP A 124 0.08 3.91 -2.70
C ASP A 124 0.56 3.82 -4.16
N PHE A 125 1.30 2.77 -4.52
CA PHE A 125 1.93 2.61 -5.82
C PHE A 125 1.25 1.57 -6.72
N ASP A 126 0.24 0.85 -6.22
CA ASP A 126 -0.45 -0.21 -6.97
C ASP A 126 -1.16 0.34 -8.22
N VAL A 127 -1.65 1.56 -8.14
CA VAL A 127 -2.26 2.25 -9.29
C VAL A 127 -1.30 2.36 -10.49
N LEU A 128 -0.01 2.53 -10.25
CA LEU A 128 1.00 2.62 -11.32
C LEU A 128 1.20 1.29 -12.05
N GLU A 129 0.91 0.16 -11.40
CA GLU A 129 0.95 -1.16 -12.05
C GLU A 129 -0.26 -1.38 -12.95
N MET A 130 -1.38 -0.70 -12.65
CA MET A 130 -2.63 -0.83 -13.39
C MET A 130 -2.73 0.16 -14.53
N ASP A 131 -2.09 1.32 -14.44
CA ASP A 131 -2.04 2.31 -15.51
C ASP A 131 -1.01 1.89 -16.58
N PRO A 132 -1.44 1.62 -17.82
CA PRO A 132 -0.57 1.09 -18.86
C PRO A 132 0.57 2.03 -19.29
N ARG A 133 0.53 3.31 -18.91
CA ARG A 133 1.60 4.28 -19.20
C ARG A 133 2.87 4.01 -18.41
N PHE A 134 2.75 3.46 -17.20
CA PHE A 134 3.84 3.31 -16.26
C PHE A 134 4.42 1.89 -16.22
N ASN A 135 5.66 1.80 -15.77
CA ASN A 135 6.35 0.57 -15.42
C ASN A 135 7.02 0.77 -14.04
N PRO A 136 6.28 0.56 -12.93
CA PRO A 136 6.85 0.66 -11.60
C PRO A 136 7.70 -0.57 -11.26
N TYR A 137 8.80 -0.34 -10.52
CA TYR A 137 9.63 -1.39 -9.94
C TYR A 137 10.27 -0.90 -8.65
N TYR A 138 10.40 -1.81 -7.68
CA TYR A 138 11.03 -1.53 -6.40
C TYR A 138 12.52 -1.82 -6.48
N THR A 139 13.36 -0.86 -6.09
CA THR A 139 14.81 -1.03 -6.23
C THR A 139 15.63 -0.24 -5.20
N ASN A 140 16.81 -0.79 -4.89
CA ASN A 140 17.92 -0.12 -4.22
C ASN A 140 19.19 -0.15 -5.07
N ASN A 141 19.08 -0.57 -6.33
CA ASN A 141 20.17 -0.59 -7.28
C ASN A 141 20.36 0.81 -7.88
N ILE A 142 21.57 1.37 -7.72
CA ILE A 142 21.89 2.72 -8.17
C ILE A 142 21.73 2.85 -9.68
N ASP A 143 22.16 1.85 -10.47
CA ASP A 143 22.06 1.88 -11.92
C ASP A 143 20.61 1.91 -12.42
N GLU A 144 19.71 1.23 -11.72
CA GLU A 144 18.28 1.22 -12.00
C GLU A 144 17.63 2.55 -11.64
N ILE A 145 18.02 3.15 -10.50
CA ILE A 145 17.57 4.48 -10.09
C ILE A 145 17.98 5.52 -11.10
N GLU A 146 19.23 5.50 -11.59
CA GLU A 146 19.73 6.46 -12.56
C GLU A 146 19.10 6.31 -13.96
N LYS A 147 18.65 5.11 -14.33
CA LYS A 147 17.95 4.85 -15.59
C LYS A 147 16.47 5.24 -15.55
N ALA A 148 15.84 5.26 -14.36
CA ALA A 148 14.44 5.58 -14.21
C ALA A 148 14.08 6.96 -14.77
N ASP A 149 12.83 7.16 -15.13
CA ASP A 149 12.26 8.44 -15.54
C ASP A 149 11.72 9.21 -14.35
N ILE A 150 11.14 8.48 -13.40
CA ILE A 150 10.58 8.98 -12.14
C ILE A 150 11.15 8.17 -10.98
N ILE A 151 11.48 8.85 -9.90
CA ILE A 151 11.91 8.25 -8.64
C ILE A 151 10.86 8.59 -7.59
N LEU A 152 10.29 7.57 -6.95
CA LEU A 152 9.33 7.72 -5.85
C LEU A 152 9.98 7.34 -4.53
N LEU A 153 9.90 8.25 -3.57
CA LEU A 153 10.28 8.04 -2.18
C LEU A 153 9.01 7.72 -1.38
N PRO A 154 8.85 6.48 -0.90
CA PRO A 154 7.64 6.05 -0.20
C PRO A 154 7.60 6.53 1.26
N GLY A 155 6.46 6.27 1.91
CA GLY A 155 6.32 6.39 3.35
C GLY A 155 7.25 5.45 4.12
N SER A 156 7.59 5.82 5.35
CA SER A 156 8.42 5.03 6.25
C SER A 156 7.86 5.01 7.67
N LYS A 157 7.98 3.85 8.33
CA LYS A 157 7.67 3.71 9.77
C LYS A 157 8.80 4.24 10.67
N ASN A 158 9.96 4.59 10.09
CA ASN A 158 11.08 5.23 10.78
C ASN A 158 11.94 5.99 9.77
N THR A 159 11.56 7.23 9.55
CA THR A 159 12.05 8.09 8.47
C THR A 159 13.54 8.40 8.62
N LEU A 160 13.99 8.71 9.86
CA LEU A 160 15.39 9.04 10.09
C LEU A 160 16.32 7.85 9.86
N SER A 161 15.95 6.67 10.33
CA SER A 161 16.75 5.45 10.16
C SER A 161 16.83 4.99 8.70
N ASP A 162 15.73 5.10 7.96
CA ASP A 162 15.71 4.75 6.53
C ASP A 162 16.54 5.76 5.73
N LEU A 163 16.42 7.07 6.00
CA LEU A 163 17.27 8.08 5.36
C LEU A 163 18.75 7.87 5.67
N GLN A 164 19.11 7.51 6.91
CA GLN A 164 20.47 7.16 7.26
C GLN A 164 20.98 5.98 6.41
N SER A 165 20.15 4.96 6.22
CA SER A 165 20.50 3.80 5.37
C SER A 165 20.70 4.21 3.91
N LEU A 166 19.81 5.04 3.35
CA LEU A 166 19.96 5.56 1.97
C LEU A 166 21.25 6.36 1.79
N ARG A 167 21.64 7.14 2.80
CA ARG A 167 22.92 7.91 2.77
C ARG A 167 24.13 6.98 2.85
N ALA A 168 24.10 6.00 3.76
CA ALA A 168 25.20 5.06 3.95
C ALA A 168 25.47 4.19 2.71
N ASN A 169 24.42 3.85 1.96
CA ASN A 169 24.50 2.99 0.78
C ASN A 169 24.67 3.77 -0.55
N GLY A 170 24.81 5.12 -0.50
CA GLY A 170 24.99 5.94 -1.68
C GLY A 170 23.70 6.23 -2.48
N ILE A 171 22.56 5.63 -2.10
CA ILE A 171 21.27 5.79 -2.79
C ILE A 171 20.80 7.25 -2.71
N ALA A 172 20.95 7.91 -1.57
CA ALA A 172 20.60 9.33 -1.42
C ALA A 172 21.33 10.20 -2.46
N MET A 173 22.61 9.93 -2.71
CA MET A 173 23.37 10.67 -3.74
C MET A 173 22.94 10.32 -5.17
N ALA A 174 22.55 9.07 -5.42
CA ALA A 174 22.00 8.66 -6.73
C ALA A 174 20.70 9.40 -7.03
N ILE A 175 19.78 9.52 -6.07
CA ILE A 175 18.53 10.28 -6.19
C ILE A 175 18.82 11.77 -6.49
N ILE A 176 19.75 12.39 -5.76
CA ILE A 176 20.14 13.79 -5.98
C ILE A 176 20.74 13.97 -7.37
N ARG A 177 21.60 13.06 -7.84
CA ARG A 177 22.19 13.12 -9.19
C ARG A 177 21.12 12.95 -10.26
N ALA A 178 20.21 12.00 -10.10
CA ALA A 178 19.12 11.77 -11.02
C ALA A 178 18.21 13.02 -11.16
N HIS A 179 17.86 13.66 -10.02
CA HIS A 179 17.11 14.91 -10.06
C HIS A 179 17.88 16.02 -10.81
N LYS A 180 19.18 16.20 -10.55
CA LYS A 180 20.02 17.16 -11.26
C LYS A 180 20.13 16.85 -12.76
N ALA A 181 20.06 15.58 -13.15
CA ALA A 181 20.00 15.13 -14.54
C ALA A 181 18.61 15.33 -15.20
N GLY A 182 17.64 15.90 -14.48
CA GLY A 182 16.31 16.23 -15.01
C GLY A 182 15.23 15.20 -14.75
N LYS A 183 15.52 14.11 -14.01
CA LYS A 183 14.53 13.10 -13.64
C LYS A 183 13.53 13.65 -12.63
N LYS A 184 12.30 13.13 -12.64
CA LYS A 184 11.31 13.47 -11.61
C LYS A 184 11.63 12.77 -10.29
N VAL A 185 11.48 13.48 -9.18
CA VAL A 185 11.60 12.93 -7.81
C VAL A 185 10.40 13.39 -6.99
N ILE A 186 9.60 12.45 -6.54
CA ILE A 186 8.38 12.68 -5.81
C ILE A 186 8.46 11.94 -4.46
N GLY A 187 8.01 12.59 -3.38
CA GLY A 187 8.00 11.99 -2.04
C GLY A 187 6.61 11.92 -1.43
N ILE A 188 6.26 10.78 -0.87
CA ILE A 188 5.01 10.57 -0.15
C ILE A 188 5.31 10.37 1.34
N CYS A 189 4.64 11.10 2.22
CA CYS A 189 4.73 10.99 3.69
C CYS A 189 6.18 11.05 4.19
N GLY A 190 6.75 9.95 4.70
CA GLY A 190 8.16 9.89 5.09
C GLY A 190 9.12 10.24 3.96
N GLY A 191 8.80 9.85 2.72
CA GLY A 191 9.56 10.23 1.53
C GLY A 191 9.56 11.75 1.31
N TYR A 192 8.43 12.42 1.49
CA TYR A 192 8.33 13.87 1.45
C TYR A 192 9.21 14.54 2.52
N GLN A 193 9.19 14.01 3.75
CA GLN A 193 10.05 14.49 4.82
C GLN A 193 11.54 14.36 4.45
N MET A 194 11.95 13.22 3.86
CA MET A 194 13.33 12.98 3.42
C MET A 194 13.81 13.99 2.36
N MET A 195 12.91 14.53 1.53
CA MET A 195 13.25 15.50 0.48
C MET A 195 13.68 16.87 1.03
N GLY A 196 13.33 17.19 2.25
CA GLY A 196 13.71 18.44 2.92
C GLY A 196 15.22 18.60 3.11
N VAL A 197 15.61 19.72 3.70
CA VAL A 197 17.01 20.03 4.04
C VAL A 197 17.45 19.29 5.29
N ARG A 198 16.52 19.09 6.25
CA ARG A 198 16.84 18.48 7.54
C ARG A 198 15.61 17.82 8.17
N LEU A 199 15.84 16.69 8.83
CA LEU A 199 14.88 16.01 9.70
C LEU A 199 15.43 16.02 11.12
N GLU A 200 14.56 16.27 12.10
CA GLU A 200 14.88 16.32 13.53
C GLU A 200 13.91 15.46 14.33
N ASP A 201 14.46 14.74 15.30
CA ASP A 201 13.71 13.94 16.28
C ASP A 201 14.25 14.24 17.69
N PRO A 202 13.97 15.44 18.24
CA PRO A 202 14.54 15.87 19.53
C PRO A 202 14.00 15.06 20.70
N GLU A 203 12.85 14.41 20.57
CA GLU A 203 12.20 13.61 21.60
C GLU A 203 12.49 12.10 21.45
N SER A 204 13.30 11.70 20.46
CA SER A 204 13.66 10.30 20.19
C SER A 204 12.44 9.38 19.96
N ILE A 205 11.45 9.88 19.23
CA ILE A 205 10.19 9.20 18.92
C ILE A 205 10.43 8.03 17.96
N GLU A 206 11.24 8.27 16.92
CA GLU A 206 11.65 7.25 15.94
C GLU A 206 12.95 6.53 16.32
N GLY A 207 13.62 6.93 17.40
CA GLY A 207 14.83 6.26 17.89
C GLY A 207 15.96 7.20 18.30
N ASN A 208 17.22 6.76 18.16
CA ASN A 208 18.37 7.45 18.73
C ASN A 208 19.07 8.45 17.78
N ILE A 209 18.44 8.82 16.67
CA ILE A 209 18.99 9.79 15.71
C ILE A 209 18.34 11.14 15.97
N PRO A 210 18.99 12.09 16.67
CA PRO A 210 18.34 13.35 17.03
C PRO A 210 18.10 14.28 15.84
N ALA A 211 18.91 14.15 14.80
CA ALA A 211 18.74 14.88 13.54
C ALA A 211 19.60 14.30 12.44
N ILE A 212 19.16 14.46 11.18
CA ILE A 212 19.90 14.03 10.00
C ILE A 212 19.68 15.05 8.86
N PRO A 213 20.71 15.35 8.03
CA PRO A 213 20.51 16.10 6.80
C PRO A 213 19.58 15.35 5.86
N GLY A 214 18.56 16.02 5.31
CA GLY A 214 17.69 15.50 4.26
C GLY A 214 18.39 15.41 2.90
N LEU A 215 17.62 15.21 1.83
CA LEU A 215 18.14 15.19 0.47
C LEU A 215 18.40 16.60 -0.09
N GLY A 216 17.81 17.63 0.54
CA GLY A 216 17.97 19.03 0.13
C GLY A 216 17.32 19.35 -1.22
N LEU A 217 16.27 18.64 -1.59
CA LEU A 217 15.52 18.83 -2.82
C LEU A 217 14.41 19.88 -2.66
N LEU A 218 13.85 19.99 -1.46
CA LEU A 218 12.81 20.95 -1.11
C LEU A 218 13.25 21.87 0.03
N PRO A 219 12.85 23.17 0.03
CA PRO A 219 13.30 24.17 1.00
C PRO A 219 12.54 24.08 2.32
N GLN A 220 12.63 22.94 3.01
CA GLN A 220 11.86 22.66 4.22
C GLN A 220 12.65 21.86 5.25
N CYS A 221 12.22 21.96 6.51
CA CYS A 221 12.67 21.11 7.61
C CYS A 221 11.47 20.40 8.24
N THR A 222 11.70 19.18 8.70
CA THR A 222 10.68 18.39 9.43
C THR A 222 11.17 18.09 10.84
N VAL A 223 10.30 18.30 11.82
CA VAL A 223 10.49 17.87 13.22
C VAL A 223 9.48 16.76 13.49
N ILE A 224 9.95 15.61 13.93
CA ILE A 224 9.07 14.50 14.35
C ILE A 224 8.44 14.87 15.69
N GLU A 225 7.12 14.75 15.79
CA GLU A 225 6.31 15.10 16.96
C GLU A 225 5.45 13.90 17.38
N GLN A 226 5.07 13.82 18.68
CA GLN A 226 4.27 12.70 19.19
C GLN A 226 2.85 12.67 18.66
N GLU A 227 2.34 13.82 18.25
CA GLU A 227 0.98 13.92 17.73
C GLU A 227 0.90 13.23 16.36
N LYS A 228 0.10 12.16 16.31
CA LYS A 228 -0.18 11.44 15.07
C LYS A 228 -1.43 11.99 14.42
N ILE A 229 -1.29 12.50 13.21
CA ILE A 229 -2.42 12.87 12.37
C ILE A 229 -2.92 11.62 11.67
N THR A 230 -4.25 11.37 11.74
CA THR A 230 -4.92 10.30 10.98
C THR A 230 -6.24 10.84 10.51
N ARG A 231 -6.40 11.06 9.20
CA ARG A 231 -7.59 11.72 8.63
C ARG A 231 -7.79 11.32 7.18
N GLN A 232 -9.02 11.00 6.80
CA GLN A 232 -9.43 11.01 5.40
C GLN A 232 -9.69 12.43 4.96
N SER A 233 -9.32 12.79 3.74
CA SER A 233 -9.44 14.15 3.22
C SER A 233 -9.75 14.14 1.74
N ASP A 234 -10.76 14.93 1.38
CA ASP A 234 -10.96 15.34 0.01
C ASP A 234 -10.12 16.61 -0.22
N PHE A 235 -9.54 16.75 -1.42
CA PHE A 235 -8.64 17.85 -1.70
C PHE A 235 -8.64 18.25 -3.18
N ALA A 236 -8.21 19.46 -3.47
CA ALA A 236 -7.87 19.91 -4.82
C ALA A 236 -6.36 19.77 -5.05
N PHE A 237 -5.96 19.11 -6.14
CA PHE A 237 -4.57 19.02 -6.58
C PHE A 237 -4.19 20.31 -7.33
N LEU A 238 -3.44 21.18 -6.68
CA LEU A 238 -3.20 22.54 -7.15
C LEU A 238 -2.33 22.66 -8.40
N PRO A 239 -1.39 21.74 -8.70
CA PRO A 239 -0.62 21.77 -9.94
C PRO A 239 -1.44 21.51 -11.21
N SER A 240 -2.63 20.91 -11.08
CA SER A 240 -3.54 20.71 -12.22
C SER A 240 -4.39 21.94 -12.47
N SER A 241 -4.61 22.27 -13.74
CA SER A 241 -5.57 23.32 -14.14
C SER A 241 -7.04 22.89 -13.95
N GLU A 242 -7.29 21.59 -13.87
CA GLU A 242 -8.61 21.03 -13.58
C GLU A 242 -8.71 20.77 -12.07
N ASN A 243 -9.45 21.63 -11.36
CA ASN A 243 -9.83 21.38 -9.97
C ASN A 243 -10.78 20.18 -9.93
N LYS A 244 -10.23 18.98 -9.88
CA LYS A 244 -11.00 17.75 -9.65
C LYS A 244 -10.96 17.42 -8.16
N ASP A 245 -12.08 16.96 -7.66
CA ASP A 245 -12.21 16.42 -6.30
C ASP A 245 -11.32 15.18 -6.19
N CYS A 246 -10.14 15.34 -5.61
CA CYS A 246 -9.20 14.27 -5.30
C CYS A 246 -9.47 13.75 -3.90
N LYS A 247 -9.17 12.45 -3.70
CA LYS A 247 -9.33 11.77 -2.41
C LYS A 247 -8.01 11.21 -1.92
N GLY A 248 -7.83 11.20 -0.60
CA GLY A 248 -6.67 10.61 0.03
C GLY A 248 -6.81 10.60 1.54
N TYR A 249 -5.74 10.26 2.23
CA TYR A 249 -5.71 10.28 3.68
C TYR A 249 -4.34 10.69 4.20
N GLU A 250 -4.32 11.38 5.33
CA GLU A 250 -3.11 11.73 6.07
C GLU A 250 -2.90 10.71 7.19
N ILE A 251 -1.71 10.14 7.28
CA ILE A 251 -1.29 9.32 8.41
C ILE A 251 0.21 9.53 8.66
N HIS A 252 0.56 10.52 9.47
CA HIS A 252 1.96 10.86 9.71
C HIS A 252 2.19 11.39 11.11
N MET A 253 3.45 11.40 11.51
CA MET A 253 3.99 12.09 12.68
C MET A 253 4.99 13.14 12.19
N GLY A 254 5.02 14.29 12.86
CA GLY A 254 5.93 15.36 12.54
C GLY A 254 5.30 16.51 11.77
N ARG A 255 5.95 17.66 11.93
CA ARG A 255 5.56 18.93 11.33
C ARG A 255 6.66 19.44 10.41
N THR A 256 6.27 19.70 9.16
CA THR A 256 7.15 20.29 8.14
C THR A 256 6.92 21.80 8.05
N THR A 257 8.01 22.55 8.04
CA THR A 257 8.00 24.01 7.92
C THR A 257 8.94 24.47 6.82
N LEU A 258 8.55 25.50 6.10
CA LEU A 258 9.38 26.12 5.06
C LEU A 258 10.56 26.87 5.69
N LEU A 259 11.68 26.91 4.97
CA LEU A 259 12.90 27.60 5.36
C LEU A 259 12.98 29.02 4.78
N GLY A 260 13.32 29.96 5.63
CA GLY A 260 13.54 31.35 5.23
C GLY A 260 12.32 31.96 4.53
N ASP A 261 12.58 32.65 3.43
CA ASP A 261 11.55 33.30 2.60
C ASP A 261 11.08 32.42 1.42
N ALA A 262 11.15 31.09 1.56
CA ALA A 262 10.67 30.18 0.51
C ALA A 262 9.16 30.42 0.27
N PRO A 263 8.72 30.55 -1.01
CA PRO A 263 7.32 30.81 -1.31
C PRO A 263 6.45 29.63 -0.92
N GLU A 264 5.23 29.91 -0.47
CA GLU A 264 4.23 28.86 -0.25
C GLU A 264 3.76 28.33 -1.61
N GLN A 265 4.05 27.07 -1.88
CA GLN A 265 3.68 26.35 -3.11
C GLN A 265 3.13 24.98 -2.75
N PRO A 266 1.94 24.90 -2.16
CA PRO A 266 1.38 23.61 -1.74
C PRO A 266 0.99 22.73 -2.93
N VAL A 267 1.06 21.42 -2.72
CA VAL A 267 0.59 20.40 -3.66
C VAL A 267 -0.92 20.30 -3.64
N ALA A 268 -1.50 20.35 -2.45
CA ALA A 268 -2.93 20.13 -2.25
C ALA A 268 -3.56 21.25 -1.38
N ARG A 269 -4.85 21.51 -1.64
CA ARG A 269 -5.71 22.26 -0.75
C ARG A 269 -6.86 21.39 -0.30
N LEU A 270 -6.97 21.18 1.00
CA LEU A 270 -7.98 20.35 1.63
C LEU A 270 -9.31 21.11 1.76
N GLU A 271 -10.42 20.40 1.92
CA GLU A 271 -11.76 21.00 2.07
C GLU A 271 -11.87 21.95 3.28
N ASP A 272 -11.12 21.69 4.36
CA ASP A 272 -11.08 22.54 5.56
C ASP A 272 -10.22 23.80 5.39
N GLY A 273 -9.67 24.04 4.20
CA GLY A 273 -8.85 25.19 3.83
C GLY A 273 -7.36 25.05 4.16
N ARG A 274 -6.94 23.97 4.84
CA ARG A 274 -5.52 23.67 5.04
C ARG A 274 -4.84 23.34 3.71
N THR A 275 -3.53 23.46 3.69
CA THR A 275 -2.71 23.08 2.56
C THR A 275 -1.76 21.95 2.95
N ASP A 276 -1.41 21.11 1.98
CA ASP A 276 -0.47 20.03 2.15
C ASP A 276 0.59 20.01 1.05
N GLY A 277 1.77 19.53 1.45
CA GLY A 277 2.89 19.29 0.55
C GLY A 277 3.62 20.55 0.10
N TYR A 278 4.61 20.33 -0.76
CA TYR A 278 5.37 21.39 -1.44
C TYR A 278 5.63 21.02 -2.90
N TYR A 279 5.20 21.89 -3.81
CA TYR A 279 5.36 21.71 -5.25
C TYR A 279 6.42 22.69 -5.79
N LEU A 280 7.67 22.24 -5.88
CA LEU A 280 8.72 23.06 -6.48
C LEU A 280 8.48 23.25 -8.00
N ASN A 281 8.15 22.18 -8.67
CA ASN A 281 7.77 22.11 -10.09
C ASN A 281 7.30 20.67 -10.42
N ASN A 282 6.93 20.40 -11.70
CA ASN A 282 6.46 19.08 -12.14
C ASN A 282 7.51 17.94 -12.05
N ARG A 283 8.76 18.26 -11.72
CA ARG A 283 9.84 17.30 -11.53
C ARG A 283 10.22 17.07 -10.08
N CYS A 284 9.75 17.92 -9.17
CA CYS A 284 10.10 17.80 -7.75
C CYS A 284 8.98 18.33 -6.86
N TRP A 285 8.32 17.43 -6.18
CA TRP A 285 7.30 17.77 -5.21
C TRP A 285 7.10 16.62 -4.20
N GLY A 286 6.41 16.89 -3.12
CA GLY A 286 6.03 15.88 -2.14
C GLY A 286 4.84 16.31 -1.30
N SER A 287 4.17 15.33 -0.70
CA SER A 287 2.91 15.47 0.02
C SER A 287 2.86 14.47 1.18
N TYR A 288 2.13 14.80 2.24
CA TYR A 288 1.77 13.84 3.29
C TYR A 288 0.63 12.93 2.89
N MET A 289 -0.10 13.28 1.84
CA MET A 289 -1.29 12.58 1.41
C MET A 289 -0.99 11.20 0.84
N HIS A 290 -1.45 10.14 1.50
CA HIS A 290 -1.51 8.78 0.98
C HIS A 290 -2.70 8.63 0.03
N GLY A 291 -2.62 7.70 -0.94
CA GLY A 291 -3.62 7.55 -1.99
C GLY A 291 -3.67 8.73 -2.96
N ILE A 292 -2.71 9.67 -2.88
CA ILE A 292 -2.66 10.82 -3.80
C ILE A 292 -2.53 10.38 -5.25
N LEU A 293 -1.79 9.28 -5.51
CA LEU A 293 -1.59 8.73 -6.84
C LEU A 293 -2.84 8.06 -7.41
N ASP A 294 -3.83 7.70 -6.60
CA ASP A 294 -5.09 7.10 -7.05
C ASP A 294 -5.93 8.07 -7.89
N ASN A 295 -5.55 9.34 -7.91
CA ASN A 295 -6.29 10.41 -8.58
C ASN A 295 -5.77 10.67 -9.99
N PRO A 296 -6.64 10.65 -11.02
CA PRO A 296 -6.23 10.82 -12.42
C PRO A 296 -5.43 12.10 -12.69
N ALA A 297 -5.79 13.22 -12.05
CA ALA A 297 -5.08 14.50 -12.21
C ALA A 297 -3.61 14.42 -11.76
N VAL A 298 -3.32 13.61 -10.75
CA VAL A 298 -1.96 13.40 -10.24
C VAL A 298 -1.18 12.48 -11.17
N LEU A 299 -1.79 11.39 -11.66
CA LEU A 299 -1.19 10.49 -12.64
C LEU A 299 -0.84 11.24 -13.95
N ASP A 300 -1.73 12.11 -14.41
CA ASP A 300 -1.49 12.92 -15.59
C ASP A 300 -0.32 13.91 -15.37
N ASN A 301 -0.22 14.51 -14.19
CA ASN A 301 0.95 15.35 -13.84
C ASN A 301 2.26 14.54 -13.79
N LEU A 302 2.22 13.29 -13.31
CA LEU A 302 3.37 12.40 -13.36
C LEU A 302 3.77 12.07 -14.79
N ALA A 303 2.80 11.82 -15.67
CA ALA A 303 3.03 11.46 -17.06
C ALA A 303 3.42 12.68 -17.94
N GLU A 304 3.18 13.90 -17.47
CA GLU A 304 3.47 15.12 -18.21
C GLU A 304 4.93 15.21 -18.64
N GLY A 305 5.16 15.45 -19.93
CA GLY A 305 6.49 15.59 -20.54
C GLY A 305 7.12 14.26 -20.98
N PHE A 306 6.40 13.15 -20.89
CA PHE A 306 6.80 11.86 -21.47
C PHE A 306 5.92 11.50 -22.66
N ASP A 307 6.55 11.06 -23.75
CA ASP A 307 5.84 10.46 -24.88
C ASP A 307 5.53 8.99 -24.53
N THR A 308 4.26 8.64 -24.45
CA THR A 308 3.84 7.26 -24.25
C THR A 308 3.11 6.75 -25.48
N GLU A 309 3.38 5.53 -25.89
CA GLU A 309 2.66 4.88 -27.00
C GLU A 309 1.17 4.63 -26.69
N THR A 310 0.79 4.81 -25.43
CA THR A 310 -0.55 4.53 -24.92
C THR A 310 -1.40 5.81 -24.96
N THR A 311 -2.31 5.89 -25.90
CA THR A 311 -3.31 6.98 -26.06
C THR A 311 -4.60 6.74 -25.26
N THR A 312 -4.55 5.99 -24.20
CA THR A 312 -5.72 5.80 -23.33
C THR A 312 -5.97 7.07 -22.52
N GLY A 313 -7.23 7.49 -22.43
CA GLY A 313 -7.66 8.60 -21.56
C GLY A 313 -7.29 8.39 -20.09
N PRO A 314 -7.61 9.33 -19.21
CA PRO A 314 -7.25 9.26 -17.81
C PRO A 314 -7.72 7.92 -17.19
N PHE A 315 -6.81 7.24 -16.50
CA PHE A 315 -7.10 5.96 -15.84
C PHE A 315 -7.87 6.21 -14.53
N ASP A 316 -9.09 5.73 -14.45
CA ASP A 316 -9.92 5.82 -13.25
C ASP A 316 -9.69 4.59 -12.36
N TYR A 317 -8.77 4.73 -11.39
CA TYR A 317 -8.42 3.66 -10.48
C TYR A 317 -9.55 3.32 -9.49
N ALA A 318 -10.37 4.28 -9.11
CA ALA A 318 -11.52 4.03 -8.22
C ALA A 318 -12.54 3.12 -8.91
N ALA A 319 -12.92 3.44 -10.15
CA ALA A 319 -13.80 2.59 -10.94
C ALA A 319 -13.21 1.20 -11.19
N PHE A 320 -11.89 1.13 -11.44
CA PHE A 320 -11.19 -0.15 -11.59
C PHE A 320 -11.27 -0.99 -10.31
N LYS A 321 -11.04 -0.42 -9.12
CA LYS A 321 -11.13 -1.13 -7.83
C LYS A 321 -12.53 -1.69 -7.60
N GLU A 322 -13.58 -0.89 -7.82
CA GLU A 322 -14.97 -1.35 -7.69
C GLU A 322 -15.27 -2.55 -8.60
N GLU A 323 -14.82 -2.50 -9.86
CA GLU A 323 -14.95 -3.65 -10.76
C GLU A 323 -14.26 -4.91 -10.23
N GLN A 324 -13.05 -4.78 -9.64
CA GLN A 324 -12.34 -5.92 -9.07
C GLN A 324 -13.07 -6.47 -7.83
N TYR A 325 -13.60 -5.62 -6.97
CA TYR A 325 -14.40 -6.03 -5.80
C TYR A 325 -15.69 -6.73 -6.22
N ASP A 326 -16.37 -6.25 -7.25
CA ASP A 326 -17.57 -6.90 -7.80
C ASP A 326 -17.24 -8.30 -8.35
N LYS A 327 -16.15 -8.45 -9.08
CA LYS A 327 -15.66 -9.75 -9.56
C LYS A 327 -15.37 -10.71 -8.40
N LEU A 328 -14.67 -10.23 -7.35
CA LEU A 328 -14.39 -11.05 -6.17
C LEU A 328 -15.68 -11.44 -5.45
N ALA A 329 -16.60 -10.50 -5.27
CA ALA A 329 -17.87 -10.76 -4.62
C ALA A 329 -18.71 -11.80 -5.38
N ALA A 330 -18.70 -11.74 -6.72
CA ALA A 330 -19.36 -12.74 -7.55
C ALA A 330 -18.73 -14.12 -7.38
N LEU A 331 -17.39 -14.20 -7.46
CA LEU A 331 -16.64 -15.44 -7.27
C LEU A 331 -16.92 -16.08 -5.89
N VAL A 332 -16.90 -15.28 -4.83
CA VAL A 332 -17.19 -15.77 -3.47
C VAL A 332 -18.62 -16.29 -3.36
N ARG A 333 -19.62 -15.56 -3.91
CA ARG A 333 -21.03 -15.99 -3.88
C ARG A 333 -21.27 -17.29 -4.65
N GLU A 334 -20.52 -17.55 -5.70
CA GLU A 334 -20.63 -18.78 -6.50
C GLU A 334 -20.06 -20.00 -5.77
N HIS A 335 -18.99 -19.82 -4.95
CA HIS A 335 -18.20 -20.92 -4.41
C HIS A 335 -18.33 -21.11 -2.90
N VAL A 336 -19.08 -20.26 -2.21
CA VAL A 336 -19.30 -20.30 -0.76
C VAL A 336 -20.80 -20.38 -0.46
N ASP A 337 -21.17 -21.22 0.50
CA ASP A 337 -22.55 -21.33 1.01
C ASP A 337 -22.92 -20.06 1.78
N MET A 338 -23.37 -19.04 1.02
CA MET A 338 -23.74 -17.75 1.59
C MET A 338 -24.98 -17.84 2.49
N GLU A 339 -25.89 -18.79 2.23
CA GLU A 339 -27.07 -19.00 3.08
C GLU A 339 -26.65 -19.49 4.47
N TYR A 340 -25.72 -20.44 4.51
CA TYR A 340 -25.15 -20.91 5.77
C TYR A 340 -24.50 -19.75 6.56
N ILE A 341 -23.71 -18.89 5.88
CA ILE A 341 -23.07 -17.74 6.52
C ILE A 341 -24.13 -16.80 7.11
N TYR A 342 -25.12 -16.38 6.31
CA TYR A 342 -26.14 -15.44 6.78
C TYR A 342 -26.99 -16.03 7.94
N ASN A 343 -27.26 -17.32 7.94
CA ASN A 343 -27.98 -17.96 9.02
C ASN A 343 -27.18 -18.04 10.32
N SER A 344 -25.84 -18.14 10.22
CA SER A 344 -24.96 -18.17 11.40
C SER A 344 -24.83 -16.80 12.10
N ILE A 345 -25.11 -15.70 11.40
CA ILE A 345 -25.08 -14.34 11.95
C ILE A 345 -26.36 -14.01 12.70
N LYS A 346 -27.49 -14.64 12.32
CA LYS A 346 -28.81 -14.38 12.88
C LYS A 346 -29.07 -15.12 14.20
N ASN A 347 -28.24 -16.10 14.52
CA ASN A 347 -28.32 -16.96 15.73
C ASN A 347 -27.14 -16.67 16.67
#